data_058e81da0fd34dca4c50881dcfac3011
#
_entry.id   058e81da0fd34dca4c50881dcfac3011
#
_cell.length_a   1.000
_cell.length_b   1.000
_cell.length_c   1.000
_cell.angle_alpha   90.00
_cell.angle_beta   90.00
_cell.angle_gamma   90.00
#
_symmetry.space_group_name_H-M   'P 1'
#
loop_
_entity.id
_entity.type
_entity.pdbx_description
1 polymer ?
#
loop_
_entity_poly.entity_id
_entity_poly.type
_entity_poly.pdbx_seq_one_letter_code
_entity_poly.pdbx_strand_id
1 'polypeptide(L)'
;KRLVAVLLTGIMALAMLTACGVTPSAPSMRDTALERDVAQWTVELGNSQKQTLTLDPDLTEISNKCLPTAVKAVDARLAFPRDWNVYNNALNERETFFAEAKKGKTAALVPVSFPSGTEVTKDTLAHAYAALRADVQGNLEQAGVMNPTKFGVTVTKQKEYTLVLFVVSE
;
A
#
# COMPACT_ATOMS: atom_id res chain seq x y z
N LYS A 1 -29.92 15.22 -23.55
CA LYS A 1 -28.52 15.61 -23.91
C LYS A 1 -27.54 15.58 -22.73
N ARG A 2 -27.97 15.80 -21.48
CA ARG A 2 -27.08 15.77 -20.27
C ARG A 2 -26.78 14.36 -19.74
N LEU A 3 -27.67 13.38 -19.94
CA LEU A 3 -27.50 11.99 -19.53
C LEU A 3 -26.44 11.23 -20.36
N VAL A 4 -26.29 11.59 -21.65
CA VAL A 4 -25.30 10.96 -22.53
C VAL A 4 -23.85 11.36 -22.15
N ALA A 5 -23.67 12.59 -21.68
CA ALA A 5 -22.36 13.09 -21.25
C ALA A 5 -21.84 12.39 -19.96
N VAL A 6 -22.74 12.07 -19.04
CA VAL A 6 -22.38 11.36 -17.79
C VAL A 6 -22.04 9.89 -18.05
N LEU A 7 -22.73 9.25 -19.00
CA LEU A 7 -22.43 7.86 -19.41
C LEU A 7 -21.08 7.75 -20.13
N LEU A 8 -20.74 8.72 -20.98
CA LEU A 8 -19.45 8.75 -21.69
C LEU A 8 -18.27 8.99 -20.74
N THR A 9 -18.44 9.82 -19.70
CA THR A 9 -17.39 10.06 -18.70
C THR A 9 -17.14 8.82 -17.85
N GLY A 10 -18.19 8.06 -17.51
CA GLY A 10 -18.06 6.79 -16.78
C GLY A 10 -17.35 5.69 -17.57
N ILE A 11 -17.61 5.60 -18.88
CA ILE A 11 -16.98 4.59 -19.77
C ILE A 11 -15.51 4.93 -20.03
N MET A 12 -15.15 6.21 -20.17
CA MET A 12 -13.73 6.59 -20.33
C MET A 12 -12.90 6.32 -19.07
N ALA A 13 -13.47 6.48 -17.88
CA ALA A 13 -12.78 6.14 -16.65
C ALA A 13 -12.49 4.63 -16.51
N LEU A 14 -13.40 3.77 -17.01
CA LEU A 14 -13.16 2.32 -17.05
C LEU A 14 -12.15 1.93 -18.17
N ALA A 15 -12.15 2.61 -19.32
CA ALA A 15 -11.24 2.29 -20.42
C ALA A 15 -9.78 2.64 -20.15
N MET A 16 -9.50 3.65 -19.31
CA MET A 16 -8.12 3.98 -18.90
C MET A 16 -7.51 2.96 -17.94
N LEU A 17 -8.33 2.17 -17.25
CA LEU A 17 -7.87 1.09 -16.37
C LEU A 17 -7.46 -0.19 -17.13
N THR A 18 -7.81 -0.30 -18.43
CA THR A 18 -7.52 -1.51 -19.23
C THR A 18 -6.41 -1.32 -20.27
N ALA A 19 -5.84 -0.11 -20.42
CA ALA A 19 -4.90 0.21 -21.50
C ALA A 19 -3.41 0.10 -21.14
N CYS A 20 -3.04 -0.33 -19.92
CA CYS A 20 -1.66 -0.73 -19.64
C CYS A 20 -1.54 -2.23 -19.89
N GLY A 21 -0.80 -2.60 -20.94
CA GLY A 21 -0.50 -3.98 -21.30
C GLY A 21 0.17 -4.73 -20.15
N VAL A 22 -0.65 -5.36 -19.34
CA VAL A 22 -0.24 -6.29 -18.31
C VAL A 22 -0.55 -7.68 -18.82
N THR A 23 0.47 -8.54 -18.93
CA THR A 23 0.31 -9.98 -18.93
C THR A 23 -0.78 -10.37 -17.93
N PRO A 24 -1.63 -11.37 -18.21
CA PRO A 24 -2.71 -11.77 -17.32
C PRO A 24 -2.10 -12.25 -16.00
N SER A 25 -1.85 -11.32 -15.10
CA SER A 25 -1.56 -11.59 -13.71
C SER A 25 -2.84 -12.07 -13.05
N ALA A 26 -2.70 -12.98 -12.10
CA ALA A 26 -3.74 -13.52 -11.24
C ALA A 26 -4.79 -12.45 -10.86
N PRO A 27 -6.06 -12.87 -10.62
CA PRO A 27 -7.16 -11.94 -10.35
C PRO A 27 -6.73 -10.91 -9.30
N SER A 28 -7.05 -9.66 -9.56
CA SER A 28 -6.67 -8.52 -8.73
C SER A 28 -6.85 -8.86 -7.25
N MET A 29 -5.74 -9.05 -6.55
CA MET A 29 -5.74 -9.34 -5.10
C MET A 29 -6.16 -8.12 -4.27
N ARG A 30 -6.47 -6.99 -4.93
CA ARG A 30 -6.78 -5.70 -4.29
C ARG A 30 -8.21 -5.66 -3.75
N ASP A 31 -8.35 -5.17 -2.54
CA ASP A 31 -9.64 -4.74 -1.96
C ASP A 31 -9.78 -3.22 -2.11
N THR A 32 -10.27 -2.78 -3.27
CA THR A 32 -10.40 -1.35 -3.60
C THR A 32 -11.43 -0.60 -2.76
N ALA A 33 -12.40 -1.29 -2.16
CA ALA A 33 -13.33 -0.69 -1.22
C ALA A 33 -12.61 -0.34 0.09
N LEU A 34 -11.90 -1.30 0.65
CA LEU A 34 -11.13 -1.10 1.88
C LEU A 34 -9.96 -0.12 1.66
N GLU A 35 -9.34 -0.09 0.46
CA GLU A 35 -8.30 0.92 0.13
C GLU A 35 -8.83 2.34 0.29
N ARG A 36 -10.03 2.61 -0.17
CA ARG A 36 -10.67 3.93 -0.07
C ARG A 36 -10.89 4.32 1.38
N ASP A 37 -11.40 3.39 2.17
CA ASP A 37 -11.66 3.63 3.59
C ASP A 37 -10.34 3.85 4.34
N VAL A 38 -9.32 3.03 4.10
CA VAL A 38 -7.98 3.20 4.68
C VAL A 38 -7.35 4.53 4.28
N ALA A 39 -7.49 4.95 3.02
CA ALA A 39 -6.98 6.23 2.57
C ALA A 39 -7.64 7.40 3.33
N GLN A 40 -8.96 7.35 3.47
CA GLN A 40 -9.71 8.36 4.23
C GLN A 40 -9.27 8.38 5.69
N TRP A 41 -9.21 7.24 6.37
CA TRP A 41 -8.79 7.16 7.77
C TRP A 41 -7.36 7.65 7.97
N THR A 42 -6.46 7.40 7.01
CA THR A 42 -5.07 7.87 7.08
C THR A 42 -5.01 9.40 7.07
N VAL A 43 -5.78 10.06 6.22
CA VAL A 43 -5.90 11.53 6.22
C VAL A 43 -6.48 12.05 7.54
N GLU A 44 -7.54 11.42 8.04
CA GLU A 44 -8.18 11.82 9.30
C GLU A 44 -7.22 11.65 10.51
N LEU A 45 -6.48 10.54 10.56
CA LEU A 45 -5.48 10.28 11.59
C LEU A 45 -4.31 11.27 11.52
N GLY A 46 -3.83 11.58 10.32
CA GLY A 46 -2.81 12.61 10.11
C GLY A 46 -3.29 13.96 10.65
N ASN A 47 -4.47 14.41 10.25
CA ASN A 47 -5.06 15.67 10.70
C ASN A 47 -5.19 15.74 12.23
N SER A 48 -5.57 14.63 12.89
CA SER A 48 -5.65 14.57 14.36
C SER A 48 -4.31 14.78 15.04
N GLN A 49 -3.21 14.47 14.34
CA GLN A 49 -1.83 14.65 14.79
C GLN A 49 -1.17 15.95 14.26
N LYS A 50 -1.95 16.84 13.65
CA LYS A 50 -1.50 18.09 13.01
C LYS A 50 -0.53 17.85 11.83
N GLN A 51 -0.63 16.69 11.20
CA GLN A 51 0.11 16.32 10.01
C GLN A 51 -0.84 16.29 8.82
N THR A 52 -0.59 17.11 7.81
CA THR A 52 -1.38 17.11 6.58
C THR A 52 -0.86 16.03 5.65
N LEU A 53 -1.64 14.98 5.43
CA LEU A 53 -1.34 13.91 4.50
C LEU A 53 -2.30 13.96 3.31
N THR A 54 -1.77 13.82 2.11
CA THR A 54 -2.55 13.81 0.86
C THR A 54 -2.37 12.51 0.11
N LEU A 55 -3.46 11.89 -0.31
CA LEU A 55 -3.42 10.71 -1.18
C LEU A 55 -2.87 11.09 -2.56
N ASP A 56 -1.83 10.40 -3.00
CA ASP A 56 -1.16 10.59 -4.29
C ASP A 56 -1.39 9.36 -5.18
N PRO A 57 -2.02 9.53 -6.36
CA PRO A 57 -2.29 8.42 -7.28
C PRO A 57 -1.02 7.73 -7.80
N ASP A 58 0.07 8.48 -8.03
CA ASP A 58 1.34 7.92 -8.49
C ASP A 58 1.95 7.00 -7.42
N LEU A 59 1.88 7.42 -6.14
CA LEU A 59 2.34 6.60 -5.03
C LEU A 59 1.46 5.36 -4.84
N THR A 60 0.15 5.49 -5.09
CA THR A 60 -0.78 4.34 -5.08
C THR A 60 -0.44 3.36 -6.21
N GLU A 61 -0.06 3.84 -7.39
CA GLU A 61 0.40 2.98 -8.47
C GLU A 61 1.71 2.24 -8.11
N ILE A 62 2.66 2.95 -7.49
CA ILE A 62 3.90 2.33 -6.98
C ILE A 62 3.58 1.26 -5.94
N SER A 63 2.70 1.57 -4.97
CA SER A 63 2.24 0.60 -3.96
C SER A 63 1.63 -0.65 -4.61
N ASN A 64 0.76 -0.45 -5.62
CA ASN A 64 0.13 -1.55 -6.34
C ASN A 64 1.16 -2.45 -7.06
N LYS A 65 2.16 -1.86 -7.70
CA LYS A 65 3.25 -2.62 -8.35
C LYS A 65 4.05 -3.45 -7.35
N CYS A 66 4.27 -2.92 -6.14
CA CYS A 66 5.03 -3.60 -5.08
C CYS A 66 4.21 -4.66 -4.32
N LEU A 67 2.90 -4.70 -4.50
CA LEU A 67 2.01 -5.58 -3.74
C LEU A 67 2.39 -7.06 -3.80
N PRO A 68 2.72 -7.67 -4.98
CA PRO A 68 3.07 -9.08 -5.05
C PRO A 68 4.35 -9.43 -4.25
N THR A 69 5.37 -8.59 -4.33
CA THR A 69 6.62 -8.80 -3.58
C THR A 69 6.45 -8.56 -2.08
N ALA A 70 5.59 -7.62 -1.70
CA ALA A 70 5.24 -7.40 -0.30
C ALA A 70 4.45 -8.59 0.28
N VAL A 71 3.48 -9.14 -0.45
CA VAL A 71 2.77 -10.38 -0.05
C VAL A 71 3.75 -11.53 0.15
N LYS A 72 4.64 -11.77 -0.82
CA LYS A 72 5.67 -12.82 -0.73
C LYS A 72 6.54 -12.67 0.51
N ALA A 73 6.94 -11.45 0.87
CA ALA A 73 7.74 -11.19 2.07
C ALA A 73 6.96 -11.45 3.37
N VAL A 74 5.65 -11.10 3.41
CA VAL A 74 4.79 -11.38 4.57
C VAL A 74 4.54 -12.89 4.69
N ASP A 75 4.26 -13.59 3.59
CA ASP A 75 4.05 -15.04 3.59
C ASP A 75 5.30 -15.77 4.11
N ALA A 76 6.49 -15.40 3.62
CA ALA A 76 7.74 -15.97 4.09
C ALA A 76 8.01 -15.69 5.59
N ARG A 77 7.59 -14.52 6.09
CA ARG A 77 7.67 -14.18 7.53
C ARG A 77 6.74 -15.04 8.38
N LEU A 78 5.54 -15.33 7.89
CA LEU A 78 4.50 -16.06 8.62
C LEU A 78 4.64 -17.58 8.47
N ALA A 79 5.44 -18.08 7.53
CA ALA A 79 5.68 -19.50 7.33
C ALA A 79 6.21 -20.19 8.60
N PHE A 80 5.70 -21.42 8.86
CA PHE A 80 6.15 -22.21 9.98
C PHE A 80 6.45 -23.65 9.53
N PRO A 81 7.68 -24.18 9.78
CA PRO A 81 8.81 -23.49 10.38
C PRO A 81 9.34 -22.36 9.46
N ARG A 82 9.85 -21.27 10.05
CA ARG A 82 10.37 -20.16 9.27
C ARG A 82 11.75 -20.50 8.69
N ASP A 83 11.86 -20.38 7.38
CA ASP A 83 13.15 -20.39 6.69
C ASP A 83 13.67 -18.94 6.55
N TRP A 84 14.72 -18.61 7.29
CA TRP A 84 15.31 -17.27 7.28
C TRP A 84 15.93 -16.89 5.93
N ASN A 85 16.42 -17.86 5.15
CA ASN A 85 16.97 -17.57 3.81
C ASN A 85 15.84 -17.19 2.84
N VAL A 86 14.73 -17.94 2.88
CA VAL A 86 13.54 -17.62 2.07
C VAL A 86 13.00 -16.24 2.45
N TYR A 87 12.89 -15.95 3.75
CA TYR A 87 12.42 -14.64 4.23
C TYR A 87 13.34 -13.49 3.78
N ASN A 88 14.66 -13.62 4.00
CA ASN A 88 15.61 -12.57 3.62
C ASN A 88 15.64 -12.36 2.09
N ASN A 89 15.55 -13.43 1.30
CA ASN A 89 15.48 -13.32 -0.15
C ASN A 89 14.19 -12.57 -0.59
N ALA A 90 13.06 -12.86 0.04
CA ALA A 90 11.80 -12.17 -0.26
C ALA A 90 11.85 -10.67 0.14
N LEU A 91 12.52 -10.34 1.25
CA LEU A 91 12.76 -8.94 1.63
C LEU A 91 13.64 -8.24 0.61
N ASN A 92 14.76 -8.83 0.21
CA ASN A 92 15.67 -8.23 -0.77
C ASN A 92 14.99 -8.03 -2.13
N GLU A 93 14.17 -8.99 -2.57
CA GLU A 93 13.38 -8.89 -3.79
C GLU A 93 12.39 -7.71 -3.70
N ARG A 94 11.69 -7.58 -2.58
CA ARG A 94 10.77 -6.46 -2.32
C ARG A 94 11.49 -5.10 -2.40
N GLU A 95 12.63 -4.97 -1.70
CA GLU A 95 13.41 -3.71 -1.68
C GLU A 95 13.97 -3.36 -3.06
N THR A 96 14.50 -4.35 -3.79
CA THR A 96 15.00 -4.15 -5.16
C THR A 96 13.87 -3.70 -6.08
N PHE A 97 12.72 -4.37 -6.03
CA PHE A 97 11.57 -4.01 -6.85
C PHE A 97 11.03 -2.62 -6.52
N PHE A 98 10.95 -2.29 -5.22
CA PHE A 98 10.52 -0.96 -4.79
C PHE A 98 11.49 0.14 -5.27
N ALA A 99 12.80 -0.10 -5.17
CA ALA A 99 13.81 0.85 -5.67
C ALA A 99 13.64 1.15 -7.17
N GLU A 100 13.30 0.13 -7.97
CA GLU A 100 12.99 0.28 -9.40
C GLU A 100 11.64 0.99 -9.62
N ALA A 101 10.60 0.58 -8.87
CA ALA A 101 9.24 1.11 -9.05
C ALA A 101 9.13 2.60 -8.70
N LYS A 102 9.86 3.06 -7.69
CA LYS A 102 9.85 4.48 -7.27
C LYS A 102 10.60 5.42 -8.23
N LYS A 103 11.37 4.90 -9.19
CA LYS A 103 12.05 5.69 -10.26
C LYS A 103 12.81 6.91 -9.74
N GLY A 104 13.59 6.77 -8.68
CA GLY A 104 14.37 7.86 -8.08
C GLY A 104 13.58 8.83 -7.19
N LYS A 105 12.26 8.66 -7.02
CA LYS A 105 11.48 9.43 -6.01
C LYS A 105 11.99 9.11 -4.61
N THR A 106 12.08 10.12 -3.76
CA THR A 106 12.32 9.93 -2.32
C THR A 106 11.03 9.43 -1.68
N ALA A 107 10.97 8.13 -1.41
CA ALA A 107 9.79 7.48 -0.87
C ALA A 107 10.16 6.25 -0.05
N ALA A 108 9.34 5.93 0.94
CA ALA A 108 9.45 4.74 1.79
C ALA A 108 8.27 3.79 1.57
N LEU A 109 8.53 2.49 1.66
CA LEU A 109 7.52 1.43 1.62
C LEU A 109 7.21 0.96 3.05
N VAL A 110 5.94 1.02 3.44
CA VAL A 110 5.50 0.67 4.81
C VAL A 110 4.41 -0.39 4.75
N PRO A 111 4.76 -1.67 4.95
CA PRO A 111 3.78 -2.75 5.03
C PRO A 111 3.18 -2.85 6.44
N VAL A 112 1.87 -2.92 6.53
CA VAL A 112 1.11 -3.16 7.77
C VAL A 112 0.24 -4.39 7.57
N SER A 113 0.46 -5.45 8.35
CA SER A 113 -0.31 -6.69 8.27
C SER A 113 -1.21 -6.88 9.49
N PHE A 114 -2.47 -7.21 9.23
CA PHE A 114 -3.47 -7.53 10.24
C PHE A 114 -3.77 -9.02 10.19
N PRO A 115 -3.64 -9.78 11.29
CA PRO A 115 -3.96 -11.21 11.32
C PRO A 115 -5.38 -11.50 10.84
N SER A 116 -5.60 -12.70 10.29
CA SER A 116 -6.94 -13.17 9.94
C SER A 116 -7.87 -13.08 11.15
N GLY A 117 -9.10 -12.61 10.93
CA GLY A 117 -10.09 -12.35 11.99
C GLY A 117 -9.98 -10.95 12.61
N THR A 118 -8.93 -10.19 12.33
CA THR A 118 -8.85 -8.76 12.70
C THR A 118 -9.49 -7.93 11.60
N GLU A 119 -10.56 -7.23 11.92
CA GLU A 119 -11.17 -6.27 10.99
C GLU A 119 -10.27 -5.03 10.88
N VAL A 120 -10.01 -4.59 9.66
CA VAL A 120 -9.30 -3.33 9.43
C VAL A 120 -10.29 -2.19 9.54
N THR A 121 -10.16 -1.42 10.60
CA THR A 121 -10.98 -0.25 10.92
C THR A 121 -10.07 0.93 11.20
N LYS A 122 -10.63 2.14 11.34
CA LYS A 122 -9.86 3.32 11.74
C LYS A 122 -9.12 3.11 13.06
N ASP A 123 -9.77 2.47 14.04
CA ASP A 123 -9.19 2.24 15.37
C ASP A 123 -8.06 1.20 15.32
N THR A 124 -8.26 0.07 14.63
CA THR A 124 -7.19 -0.94 14.48
C THR A 124 -6.02 -0.40 13.67
N LEU A 125 -6.27 0.44 12.68
CA LEU A 125 -5.23 1.13 11.92
C LEU A 125 -4.44 2.11 12.80
N ALA A 126 -5.12 2.91 13.64
CA ALA A 126 -4.49 3.81 14.58
C ALA A 126 -3.60 3.07 15.60
N HIS A 127 -4.09 1.94 16.13
CA HIS A 127 -3.31 1.08 17.02
C HIS A 127 -2.08 0.48 16.33
N ALA A 128 -2.22 0.03 15.08
CA ALA A 128 -1.09 -0.48 14.29
C ALA A 128 -0.03 0.61 14.06
N TYR A 129 -0.43 1.83 13.72
CA TYR A 129 0.51 2.96 13.59
C TYR A 129 1.22 3.28 14.91
N ALA A 130 0.51 3.28 16.02
CA ALA A 130 1.11 3.51 17.32
C ALA A 130 2.13 2.42 17.70
N ALA A 131 1.80 1.16 17.44
CA ALA A 131 2.66 0.01 17.70
C ALA A 131 3.92 -0.03 16.81
N LEU A 132 3.79 0.39 15.55
CA LEU A 132 4.88 0.37 14.56
C LEU A 132 5.63 1.70 14.45
N ARG A 133 5.31 2.69 15.29
CA ARG A 133 5.80 4.07 15.14
C ARG A 133 7.32 4.15 15.01
N ALA A 134 8.07 3.46 15.85
CA ALA A 134 9.53 3.48 15.82
C ALA A 134 10.09 2.86 14.55
N ASP A 135 9.53 1.71 14.10
CA ASP A 135 9.96 1.02 12.89
C ASP A 135 9.62 1.85 11.64
N VAL A 136 8.42 2.44 11.60
CA VAL A 136 8.00 3.32 10.50
C VAL A 136 8.90 4.54 10.43
N GLN A 137 9.18 5.20 11.56
CA GLN A 137 10.07 6.35 11.60
C GLN A 137 11.48 5.98 11.12
N GLY A 138 12.05 4.88 11.56
CA GLY A 138 13.36 4.41 11.10
C GLY A 138 13.39 4.13 9.60
N ASN A 139 12.34 3.52 9.04
CA ASN A 139 12.22 3.29 7.61
C ASN A 139 12.10 4.59 6.80
N LEU A 140 11.35 5.58 7.31
CA LEU A 140 11.23 6.89 6.68
C LEU A 140 12.58 7.62 6.65
N GLU A 141 13.30 7.64 7.78
CA GLU A 141 14.61 8.27 7.91
C GLU A 141 15.64 7.63 6.96
N GLN A 142 15.69 6.30 6.88
CA GLN A 142 16.56 5.57 5.94
C GLN A 142 16.23 5.87 4.47
N ALA A 143 14.97 6.10 4.17
CA ALA A 143 14.53 6.48 2.82
C ALA A 143 14.73 7.97 2.51
N GLY A 144 15.15 8.79 3.49
CA GLY A 144 15.30 10.23 3.36
C GLY A 144 13.97 11.01 3.41
N VAL A 145 12.89 10.39 3.89
CA VAL A 145 11.56 11.02 4.04
C VAL A 145 11.45 11.58 5.45
N MET A 146 11.75 12.86 5.63
CA MET A 146 11.78 13.49 6.95
C MET A 146 10.43 14.06 7.36
N ASN A 147 9.68 14.61 6.41
CA ASN A 147 8.38 15.24 6.64
C ASN A 147 7.37 14.72 5.62
N PRO A 148 6.78 13.54 5.86
CA PRO A 148 5.85 12.94 4.92
C PRO A 148 4.59 13.82 4.76
N THR A 149 4.25 14.15 3.52
CA THR A 149 3.05 14.93 3.16
C THR A 149 2.14 14.18 2.19
N LYS A 150 2.69 13.16 1.50
CA LYS A 150 1.96 12.39 0.50
C LYS A 150 2.03 10.90 0.81
N PHE A 151 0.99 10.19 0.45
CA PHE A 151 0.99 8.73 0.53
C PHE A 151 0.18 8.10 -0.60
N GLY A 152 0.55 6.87 -0.95
CA GLY A 152 -0.27 5.96 -1.74
C GLY A 152 -0.57 4.73 -0.91
N VAL A 153 -1.67 4.05 -1.17
CA VAL A 153 -2.07 2.85 -0.43
C VAL A 153 -2.70 1.81 -1.34
N THR A 154 -2.39 0.56 -1.08
CA THR A 154 -3.10 -0.61 -1.63
C THR A 154 -3.40 -1.60 -0.52
N VAL A 155 -4.51 -2.31 -0.66
CA VAL A 155 -4.95 -3.31 0.32
C VAL A 155 -5.23 -4.62 -0.38
N THR A 156 -4.79 -5.71 0.24
CA THR A 156 -5.13 -7.07 -0.19
C THR A 156 -5.51 -7.95 1.00
N LYS A 157 -6.52 -8.78 0.81
CA LYS A 157 -6.89 -9.83 1.76
C LYS A 157 -6.27 -11.14 1.33
N GLN A 158 -5.48 -11.72 2.23
CA GLN A 158 -4.95 -13.06 2.12
C GLN A 158 -5.70 -13.99 3.09
N LYS A 159 -5.47 -15.29 2.97
CA LYS A 159 -6.12 -16.28 3.86
C LYS A 159 -5.79 -16.02 5.33
N GLU A 160 -4.53 -15.71 5.63
CA GLU A 160 -4.01 -15.62 7.00
C GLU A 160 -3.89 -14.18 7.51
N TYR A 161 -4.08 -13.17 6.63
CA TYR A 161 -3.93 -11.76 7.00
C TYR A 161 -4.57 -10.82 5.98
N THR A 162 -4.76 -9.57 6.39
CA THR A 162 -4.98 -8.44 5.48
C THR A 162 -3.70 -7.59 5.46
N LEU A 163 -3.16 -7.32 4.27
CA LEU A 163 -2.01 -6.45 4.09
C LEU A 163 -2.46 -5.08 3.59
N VAL A 164 -2.08 -4.05 4.32
CA VAL A 164 -2.16 -2.64 3.90
C VAL A 164 -0.75 -2.19 3.56
N LEU A 165 -0.50 -1.83 2.32
CA LEU A 165 0.81 -1.42 1.83
C LEU A 165 0.79 0.07 1.52
N PHE A 166 1.57 0.85 2.25
CA PHE A 166 1.75 2.28 2.02
C PHE A 166 3.05 2.56 1.26
N VAL A 167 3.00 3.56 0.40
CA VAL A 167 4.18 4.27 -0.11
C VAL A 167 4.04 5.72 0.34
N VAL A 168 5.07 6.23 1.02
CA VAL A 168 5.04 7.54 1.68
C VAL A 168 6.17 8.41 1.13
N SER A 169 5.90 9.68 0.84
CA SER A 169 6.89 10.67 0.37
C SER A 169 6.63 12.06 0.95
N GLU A 170 7.56 12.96 0.73
CA GLU A 170 7.41 14.39 1.00
C GLU A 170 6.50 15.08 -0.01
#